data_38e02ab13f505dc34a0af5afac8f49f3
#
_entry.id   38e02ab13f505dc34a0af5afac8f49f3
#
_cell.length_a   1.000
_cell.length_b   1.000
_cell.length_c   1.000
_cell.angle_alpha   90.00
_cell.angle_beta   90.00
_cell.angle_gamma   90.00
#
_symmetry.space_group_name_H-M   'P 1'
#
loop_
_entity.id
_entity.type
_entity.pdbx_description
1 polymer ?
#
loop_
_entity_poly.entity_id
_entity_poly.type
_entity_poly.pdbx_seq_one_letter_code
_entity_poly.pdbx_strand_id
1 'polypeptide(L)'
;NVSACKHWLSGLLKCSVCGATLSYTGNNKCPYFQCWKYAKGFHKTSVALSVKKAEEAVISYFDQILDGAEFTYVCKKKKTDHSLQIDQLQREISKLAMREGRIKEAYEAGVDTLAEYKNNKDRLVSDRLELTAALSQLLQEEQAEQPDAEEILKEIRSVTDVLKNPDVGYEAKGNLIRSVVEQIIYDKESGKMSFDIIIS
;
A
#
# COMPACT_ATOMS: atom_id res chain seq x y z
N ASN A 1 -20.15 2.20 17.22
CA ASN A 1 -20.97 1.06 16.74
C ASN A 1 -20.10 0.17 15.87
N VAL A 2 -19.46 -0.82 16.49
CA VAL A 2 -18.84 -1.93 15.77
C VAL A 2 -19.99 -2.75 15.20
N SER A 3 -20.37 -2.51 13.96
CA SER A 3 -21.33 -3.34 13.25
C SER A 3 -20.68 -4.72 13.13
N ALA A 4 -21.29 -5.71 13.78
CA ALA A 4 -20.82 -7.07 13.74
C ALA A 4 -20.52 -7.49 12.29
N CYS A 5 -19.32 -8.01 12.03
CA CYS A 5 -18.89 -8.42 10.72
C CYS A 5 -19.80 -9.55 10.23
N LYS A 6 -20.77 -9.22 9.37
CA LYS A 6 -21.74 -10.20 8.88
C LYS A 6 -21.16 -11.22 7.92
N HIS A 7 -20.01 -10.87 7.31
CA HIS A 7 -19.32 -11.73 6.36
C HIS A 7 -17.85 -11.30 6.27
N TRP A 8 -16.92 -12.22 6.02
CA TRP A 8 -15.49 -11.96 5.99
C TRP A 8 -15.06 -10.98 4.87
N LEU A 9 -15.83 -10.88 3.77
CA LEU A 9 -15.61 -9.89 2.69
C LEU A 9 -16.25 -8.52 2.98
N SER A 10 -16.95 -8.34 4.11
CA SER A 10 -17.57 -7.06 4.45
C SER A 10 -16.54 -5.95 4.55
N GLY A 11 -16.73 -4.85 3.83
CA GLY A 11 -15.82 -3.70 3.82
C GLY A 11 -14.73 -3.75 2.75
N LEU A 12 -14.35 -4.93 2.26
CA LEU A 12 -13.31 -5.12 1.23
C LEU A 12 -13.82 -4.85 -0.18
N LEU A 13 -15.04 -5.30 -0.50
CA LEU A 13 -15.61 -5.17 -1.84
C LEU A 13 -16.00 -3.73 -2.15
N LYS A 14 -15.52 -3.20 -3.28
CA LYS A 14 -15.78 -1.85 -3.79
C LYS A 14 -16.47 -1.88 -5.14
N CYS A 15 -17.26 -0.87 -5.40
CA CYS A 15 -17.98 -0.67 -6.65
C CYS A 15 -17.06 -0.01 -7.69
N SER A 16 -16.87 -0.59 -8.88
CA SER A 16 -16.08 0.00 -9.97
C SER A 16 -16.63 1.37 -10.45
N VAL A 17 -17.94 1.59 -10.31
CA VAL A 17 -18.60 2.83 -10.79
C VAL A 17 -18.36 4.02 -9.87
N CYS A 18 -18.34 3.81 -8.55
CA CYS A 18 -18.34 4.93 -7.59
C CYS A 18 -17.39 4.77 -6.40
N GLY A 19 -16.58 3.72 -6.35
CA GLY A 19 -15.64 3.42 -5.26
C GLY A 19 -16.28 3.06 -3.91
N ALA A 20 -17.60 3.14 -3.80
CA ALA A 20 -18.27 2.86 -2.53
C ALA A 20 -18.26 1.36 -2.20
N THR A 21 -18.26 1.05 -0.91
CA THR A 21 -18.29 -0.33 -0.42
C THR A 21 -19.58 -1.03 -0.83
N LEU A 22 -19.49 -2.30 -1.23
CA LEU A 22 -20.62 -3.18 -1.38
C LEU A 22 -21.04 -3.70 0.00
N SER A 23 -22.26 -3.43 0.38
CA SER A 23 -22.83 -3.86 1.66
C SER A 23 -23.41 -5.27 1.55
N TYR A 24 -23.13 -6.10 2.55
CA TYR A 24 -23.79 -7.40 2.68
C TYR A 24 -25.28 -7.21 2.94
N THR A 25 -26.11 -7.86 2.13
CA THR A 25 -27.56 -7.76 2.19
C THR A 25 -28.20 -9.08 1.72
N GLY A 26 -29.50 -9.14 1.76
CA GLY A 26 -30.27 -10.34 1.43
C GLY A 26 -30.68 -11.13 2.67
N ASN A 27 -31.32 -12.26 2.41
CA ASN A 27 -31.74 -13.22 3.44
C ASN A 27 -30.83 -14.46 3.43
N ASN A 28 -31.02 -15.34 4.40
CA ASN A 28 -30.20 -16.57 4.53
C ASN A 28 -30.25 -17.49 3.29
N LYS A 29 -31.28 -17.36 2.43
CA LYS A 29 -31.40 -18.17 1.21
C LYS A 29 -30.64 -17.59 0.03
N CYS A 30 -30.60 -16.26 -0.06
CA CYS A 30 -29.96 -15.54 -1.19
C CYS A 30 -29.15 -14.35 -0.68
N PRO A 31 -28.02 -14.57 0.02
CA PRO A 31 -27.14 -13.49 0.45
C PRO A 31 -26.35 -12.91 -0.73
N TYR A 32 -26.20 -11.58 -0.77
CA TYR A 32 -25.42 -10.88 -1.79
C TYR A 32 -24.80 -9.61 -1.26
N PHE A 33 -23.81 -9.11 -1.99
CA PHE A 33 -23.23 -7.79 -1.79
C PHE A 33 -23.82 -6.82 -2.79
N GLN A 34 -24.18 -5.60 -2.35
CA GLN A 34 -24.72 -4.56 -3.23
C GLN A 34 -24.10 -3.21 -2.91
N CYS A 35 -23.84 -2.41 -3.94
CA CYS A 35 -23.39 -1.03 -3.74
C CYS A 35 -24.44 -0.23 -2.99
N TRP A 36 -24.07 0.30 -1.82
CA TRP A 36 -24.99 1.07 -0.99
C TRP A 36 -25.40 2.40 -1.64
N LYS A 37 -24.51 3.00 -2.46
CA LYS A 37 -24.86 4.22 -3.20
C LYS A 37 -25.87 3.94 -4.30
N TYR A 38 -25.76 2.81 -5.00
CA TYR A 38 -26.80 2.37 -5.94
C TYR A 38 -28.14 2.16 -5.23
N ALA A 39 -28.12 1.45 -4.11
CA ALA A 39 -29.35 1.19 -3.32
C ALA A 39 -30.04 2.47 -2.83
N LYS A 40 -29.31 3.59 -2.70
CA LYS A 40 -29.84 4.91 -2.38
C LYS A 40 -30.08 5.82 -3.61
N GLY A 41 -29.91 5.32 -4.84
CA GLY A 41 -30.17 6.07 -6.06
C GLY A 41 -29.09 7.06 -6.50
N PHE A 42 -27.88 7.00 -5.93
CA PHE A 42 -26.77 7.90 -6.31
C PHE A 42 -26.16 7.61 -7.69
N HIS A 43 -26.33 6.39 -8.21
CA HIS A 43 -25.99 6.05 -9.60
C HIS A 43 -26.97 5.02 -10.16
N LYS A 44 -27.05 4.93 -11.50
CA LYS A 44 -28.05 4.12 -12.20
C LYS A 44 -27.63 2.65 -12.41
N THR A 45 -26.33 2.40 -12.43
CA THR A 45 -25.80 1.06 -12.70
C THR A 45 -25.93 0.19 -11.47
N SER A 46 -26.74 -0.88 -11.55
CA SER A 46 -26.85 -1.85 -10.47
C SER A 46 -25.56 -2.65 -10.34
N VAL A 47 -24.89 -2.58 -9.19
CA VAL A 47 -23.72 -3.40 -8.88
C VAL A 47 -24.05 -4.30 -7.70
N ALA A 48 -24.31 -5.57 -8.00
CA ALA A 48 -24.63 -6.60 -7.02
C ALA A 48 -23.91 -7.89 -7.39
N LEU A 49 -23.45 -8.63 -6.38
CA LEU A 49 -22.68 -9.87 -6.50
C LEU A 49 -23.15 -10.87 -5.43
N SER A 50 -23.49 -12.09 -5.82
CA SER A 50 -23.84 -13.14 -4.84
C SER A 50 -22.63 -13.47 -3.96
N VAL A 51 -22.88 -13.79 -2.70
CA VAL A 51 -21.81 -14.14 -1.73
C VAL A 51 -20.99 -15.30 -2.26
N LYS A 52 -21.63 -16.36 -2.73
CA LYS A 52 -20.95 -17.55 -3.26
C LYS A 52 -19.97 -17.20 -4.40
N LYS A 53 -20.39 -16.38 -5.38
CA LYS A 53 -19.51 -15.94 -6.47
C LYS A 53 -18.35 -15.07 -5.97
N ALA A 54 -18.59 -14.23 -4.95
CA ALA A 54 -17.55 -13.42 -4.36
C ALA A 54 -16.49 -14.29 -3.67
N GLU A 55 -16.89 -15.25 -2.87
CA GLU A 55 -16.00 -16.19 -2.20
C GLU A 55 -15.19 -17.04 -3.18
N GLU A 56 -15.87 -17.64 -4.16
CA GLU A 56 -15.22 -18.44 -5.21
C GLU A 56 -14.19 -17.63 -6.00
N ALA A 57 -14.50 -16.39 -6.35
CA ALA A 57 -13.58 -15.52 -7.10
C ALA A 57 -12.34 -15.15 -6.29
N VAL A 58 -12.50 -14.86 -4.99
CA VAL A 58 -11.36 -14.54 -4.11
C VAL A 58 -10.46 -15.76 -3.92
N ILE A 59 -11.04 -16.91 -3.63
CA ILE A 59 -10.29 -18.15 -3.44
C ILE A 59 -9.56 -18.53 -4.75
N SER A 60 -10.26 -18.47 -5.90
CA SER A 60 -9.66 -18.74 -7.20
C SER A 60 -8.51 -17.80 -7.54
N TYR A 61 -8.60 -16.52 -7.18
CA TYR A 61 -7.52 -15.57 -7.39
C TYR A 61 -6.26 -15.94 -6.60
N PHE A 62 -6.42 -16.28 -5.32
CA PHE A 62 -5.28 -16.71 -4.51
C PHE A 62 -4.69 -18.05 -4.99
N ASP A 63 -5.53 -19.00 -5.42
CA ASP A 63 -5.05 -20.24 -6.00
C ASP A 63 -4.21 -19.97 -7.26
N GLN A 64 -4.65 -19.07 -8.14
CA GLN A 64 -3.89 -18.67 -9.33
C GLN A 64 -2.51 -18.08 -8.98
N ILE A 65 -2.43 -17.25 -7.94
CA ILE A 65 -1.14 -16.72 -7.46
C ILE A 65 -0.24 -17.87 -6.98
N LEU A 66 -0.78 -18.80 -6.21
CA LEU A 66 -0.04 -19.96 -5.70
C LEU A 66 0.40 -20.92 -6.82
N ASP A 67 -0.33 -20.94 -7.93
CA ASP A 67 0.01 -21.70 -9.15
C ASP A 67 0.99 -20.94 -10.07
N GLY A 68 1.48 -19.76 -9.66
CA GLY A 68 2.52 -19.00 -10.36
C GLY A 68 2.01 -17.89 -11.28
N ALA A 69 0.74 -17.46 -11.14
CA ALA A 69 0.26 -16.28 -11.85
C ALA A 69 0.96 -15.00 -11.33
N GLU A 70 1.28 -14.10 -12.25
CA GLU A 70 1.82 -12.79 -11.90
C GLU A 70 0.76 -11.95 -11.16
N PHE A 71 1.19 -11.28 -10.10
CA PHE A 71 0.35 -10.35 -9.34
C PHE A 71 1.14 -9.11 -8.92
N THR A 72 0.44 -8.02 -8.68
CA THR A 72 1.01 -6.79 -8.16
C THR A 72 0.63 -6.61 -6.70
N TYR A 73 1.57 -6.17 -5.89
CA TYR A 73 1.33 -5.89 -4.48
C TYR A 73 1.99 -4.57 -4.06
N VAL A 74 1.49 -3.99 -2.99
CA VAL A 74 2.05 -2.79 -2.37
C VAL A 74 2.50 -3.17 -0.96
N CYS A 75 3.80 -3.02 -0.70
CA CYS A 75 4.29 -3.13 0.68
C CYS A 75 3.76 -1.94 1.48
N LYS A 76 2.86 -2.19 2.43
CA LYS A 76 2.50 -1.21 3.45
C LYS A 76 3.59 -1.20 4.52
N LYS A 77 4.65 -0.46 4.25
CA LYS A 77 5.61 -0.18 5.31
C LYS A 77 4.88 0.55 6.44
N LYS A 78 4.92 0.01 7.64
CA LYS A 78 4.82 0.84 8.83
C LYS A 78 5.84 1.95 8.60
N LYS A 79 5.48 3.24 8.80
CA LYS A 79 6.45 4.33 8.78
C LYS A 79 7.54 3.96 9.79
N THR A 80 8.56 3.28 9.32
CA THR A 80 9.74 2.96 10.10
C THR A 80 10.43 4.28 10.39
N ASP A 81 11.17 4.31 11.46
CA ASP A 81 12.01 5.47 11.83
C ASP A 81 12.90 5.90 10.65
N HIS A 82 13.25 4.97 9.74
CA HIS A 82 14.00 5.18 8.51
C HIS A 82 13.34 6.17 7.53
N SER A 83 12.01 6.11 7.32
CA SER A 83 11.36 7.02 6.37
C SER A 83 11.40 8.47 6.84
N LEU A 84 11.32 8.71 8.16
CA LEU A 84 11.47 10.03 8.75
C LEU A 84 12.91 10.53 8.67
N GLN A 85 13.88 9.64 8.87
CA GLN A 85 15.31 9.95 8.76
C GLN A 85 15.70 10.27 7.31
N ILE A 86 15.18 9.51 6.33
CA ILE A 86 15.39 9.78 4.90
C ILE A 86 14.85 11.15 4.52
N ASP A 87 13.63 11.50 4.93
CA ASP A 87 13.03 12.81 4.69
C ASP A 87 13.87 13.94 5.31
N GLN A 88 14.41 13.71 6.50
CA GLN A 88 15.27 14.68 7.18
C GLN A 88 16.59 14.90 6.45
N LEU A 89 17.29 13.82 6.05
CA LEU A 89 18.54 13.89 5.30
C LEU A 89 18.34 14.57 3.94
N GLN A 90 17.27 14.30 3.24
CA GLN A 90 16.95 14.95 1.95
C GLN A 90 16.73 16.46 2.12
N ARG A 91 16.09 16.89 3.21
CA ARG A 91 15.93 18.30 3.54
C ARG A 91 17.25 18.97 3.88
N GLU A 92 18.15 18.27 4.58
CA GLU A 92 19.48 18.80 4.91
C GLU A 92 20.34 18.95 3.65
N ILE A 93 20.35 17.95 2.75
CA ILE A 93 21.03 18.05 1.46
C ILE A 93 20.49 19.22 0.63
N SER A 94 19.18 19.45 0.63
CA SER A 94 18.57 20.60 -0.06
C SER A 94 19.02 21.94 0.52
N LYS A 95 19.20 22.03 1.85
CA LYS A 95 19.74 23.23 2.51
C LYS A 95 21.20 23.51 2.15
N LEU A 96 22.01 22.47 1.92
CA LEU A 96 23.39 22.65 1.47
C LEU A 96 23.46 23.29 0.08
N ALA A 97 22.56 22.93 -0.84
CA ALA A 97 22.48 23.56 -2.17
C ALA A 97 22.17 25.07 -2.07
N MET A 98 21.28 25.47 -1.14
CA MET A 98 21.03 26.89 -0.88
C MET A 98 22.21 27.62 -0.25
N ARG A 99 22.97 26.94 0.63
CA ARG A 99 24.21 27.48 1.21
C ARG A 99 25.28 27.68 0.15
N GLU A 100 25.44 26.76 -0.77
CA GLU A 100 26.40 26.86 -1.88
C GLU A 100 26.13 28.11 -2.72
N GLY A 101 24.86 28.41 -3.04
CA GLY A 101 24.49 29.66 -3.71
C GLY A 101 24.91 30.90 -2.95
N ARG A 102 24.66 30.96 -1.64
CA ARG A 102 25.03 32.10 -0.80
C ARG A 102 26.56 32.34 -0.70
N ILE A 103 27.34 31.27 -0.58
CA ILE A 103 28.80 31.33 -0.54
C ILE A 103 29.34 31.85 -1.88
N LYS A 104 28.75 31.43 -2.99
CA LYS A 104 29.11 31.93 -4.32
C LYS A 104 28.77 33.42 -4.47
N GLU A 105 27.60 33.84 -4.05
CA GLU A 105 27.15 35.24 -4.05
C GLU A 105 28.06 36.12 -3.19
N ALA A 106 28.44 35.69 -1.99
CA ALA A 106 29.32 36.43 -1.10
C ALA A 106 30.71 36.63 -1.71
N TYR A 107 31.25 35.63 -2.39
CA TYR A 107 32.51 35.73 -3.10
C TYR A 107 32.41 36.66 -4.32
N GLU A 108 31.37 36.56 -5.12
CA GLU A 108 31.15 37.44 -6.28
C GLU A 108 30.92 38.90 -5.87
N ALA A 109 30.32 39.13 -4.71
CA ALA A 109 30.11 40.45 -4.13
C ALA A 109 31.39 41.03 -3.46
N GLY A 110 32.48 40.26 -3.41
CA GLY A 110 33.75 40.69 -2.79
C GLY A 110 33.73 40.73 -1.25
N VAL A 111 32.75 40.08 -0.63
CA VAL A 111 32.61 39.94 0.83
C VAL A 111 33.59 38.90 1.35
N ASP A 112 33.68 37.74 0.67
CA ASP A 112 34.60 36.66 1.02
C ASP A 112 35.91 36.74 0.20
N THR A 113 37.01 36.41 0.83
CA THR A 113 38.29 36.20 0.12
C THR A 113 38.30 34.86 -0.60
N LEU A 114 39.20 34.71 -1.58
CA LEU A 114 39.35 33.42 -2.30
C LEU A 114 39.66 32.25 -1.36
N ALA A 115 40.41 32.49 -0.29
CA ALA A 115 40.76 31.48 0.71
C ALA A 115 39.54 31.05 1.52
N GLU A 116 38.72 31.98 1.95
CA GLU A 116 37.45 31.70 2.66
C GLU A 116 36.46 30.97 1.76
N TYR A 117 36.29 31.42 0.51
CA TYR A 117 35.46 30.75 -0.48
C TYR A 117 35.85 29.28 -0.68
N LYS A 118 37.17 29.01 -0.87
CA LYS A 118 37.65 27.62 -1.02
C LYS A 118 37.37 26.80 0.23
N ASN A 119 37.67 27.31 1.41
CA ASN A 119 37.47 26.61 2.68
C ASN A 119 35.97 26.32 2.91
N ASN A 120 35.10 27.28 2.65
CA ASN A 120 33.65 27.12 2.76
C ASN A 120 33.13 26.09 1.75
N LYS A 121 33.64 26.08 0.53
CA LYS A 121 33.28 25.12 -0.52
C LYS A 121 33.73 23.69 -0.17
N ASP A 122 34.97 23.54 0.29
CA ASP A 122 35.51 22.23 0.67
C ASP A 122 34.71 21.62 1.83
N ARG A 123 34.32 22.46 2.79
CA ARG A 123 33.44 22.05 3.90
C ARG A 123 32.06 21.58 3.42
N LEU A 124 31.44 22.33 2.49
CA LEU A 124 30.15 21.91 1.91
C LEU A 124 30.24 20.61 1.12
N VAL A 125 31.35 20.37 0.42
CA VAL A 125 31.58 19.12 -0.30
C VAL A 125 31.67 17.94 0.68
N SER A 126 32.41 18.11 1.79
CA SER A 126 32.51 17.10 2.83
C SER A 126 31.15 16.80 3.46
N ASP A 127 30.42 17.84 3.91
CA ASP A 127 29.09 17.72 4.52
C ASP A 127 28.12 16.99 3.56
N ARG A 128 28.15 17.33 2.28
CA ARG A 128 27.30 16.71 1.26
C ARG A 128 27.62 15.24 1.06
N LEU A 129 28.90 14.89 1.07
CA LEU A 129 29.37 13.52 0.88
C LEU A 129 28.93 12.64 2.05
N GLU A 130 29.04 13.14 3.28
CA GLU A 130 28.61 12.45 4.49
C GLU A 130 27.09 12.22 4.49
N LEU A 131 26.30 13.26 4.20
CA LEU A 131 24.84 13.15 4.16
C LEU A 131 24.36 12.23 3.03
N THR A 132 25.03 12.24 1.87
CA THR A 132 24.68 11.38 0.75
C THR A 132 25.02 9.91 1.04
N ALA A 133 26.14 9.65 1.73
CA ALA A 133 26.52 8.32 2.16
C ALA A 133 25.51 7.77 3.19
N ALA A 134 25.13 8.56 4.18
CA ALA A 134 24.11 8.17 5.16
C ALA A 134 22.75 7.90 4.51
N LEU A 135 22.33 8.73 3.56
CA LEU A 135 21.11 8.52 2.80
C LEU A 135 21.16 7.21 1.99
N SER A 136 22.29 6.93 1.32
CA SER A 136 22.48 5.70 0.54
C SER A 136 22.40 4.46 1.43
N GLN A 137 22.98 4.50 2.61
CA GLN A 137 22.94 3.40 3.57
C GLN A 137 21.50 3.13 4.02
N LEU A 138 20.76 4.16 4.43
CA LEU A 138 19.36 3.98 4.86
C LEU A 138 18.47 3.47 3.73
N LEU A 139 18.69 3.88 2.48
CA LEU A 139 17.96 3.38 1.33
C LEU A 139 18.29 1.90 1.04
N GLN A 140 19.55 1.47 1.24
CA GLN A 140 19.92 0.06 1.12
C GLN A 140 19.29 -0.80 2.21
N GLU A 141 19.32 -0.33 3.46
CA GLU A 141 18.67 -0.99 4.59
C GLU A 141 17.15 -1.12 4.34
N GLU A 142 16.53 -0.05 3.83
CA GLU A 142 15.11 -0.06 3.45
C GLU A 142 14.78 -1.04 2.32
N GLN A 143 15.67 -1.24 1.36
CA GLN A 143 15.50 -2.23 0.29
C GLN A 143 15.70 -3.67 0.79
N ALA A 144 16.62 -3.88 1.74
CA ALA A 144 16.87 -5.20 2.34
C ALA A 144 15.71 -5.69 3.22
N GLU A 145 14.87 -4.78 3.73
CA GLU A 145 13.67 -5.10 4.51
C GLU A 145 12.44 -5.47 3.66
N GLN A 146 12.56 -5.53 2.33
CA GLN A 146 11.43 -6.00 1.50
C GLN A 146 11.26 -7.51 1.68
N PRO A 147 10.01 -7.97 1.93
CA PRO A 147 9.76 -9.39 2.09
C PRO A 147 10.13 -10.14 0.81
N ASP A 148 10.77 -11.30 0.96
CA ASP A 148 11.10 -12.17 -0.15
C ASP A 148 9.84 -12.73 -0.79
N ALA A 149 9.90 -13.01 -2.09
CA ALA A 149 8.78 -13.58 -2.84
C ALA A 149 8.26 -14.90 -2.20
N GLU A 150 9.14 -15.71 -1.63
CA GLU A 150 8.76 -16.93 -0.92
C GLU A 150 7.97 -16.65 0.36
N GLU A 151 8.34 -15.61 1.11
CA GLU A 151 7.61 -15.20 2.32
C GLU A 151 6.20 -14.72 1.98
N ILE A 152 6.07 -13.93 0.92
CA ILE A 152 4.78 -13.46 0.41
C ILE A 152 3.88 -14.64 0.03
N LEU A 153 4.40 -15.59 -0.74
CA LEU A 153 3.66 -16.77 -1.16
C LEU A 153 3.25 -17.65 0.03
N LYS A 154 4.10 -17.75 1.05
CA LYS A 154 3.79 -18.46 2.29
C LYS A 154 2.64 -17.79 3.05
N GLU A 155 2.64 -16.46 3.14
CA GLU A 155 1.56 -15.71 3.77
C GLU A 155 0.24 -15.89 2.99
N ILE A 156 0.26 -15.74 1.67
CA ILE A 156 -0.91 -15.97 0.80
C ILE A 156 -1.45 -17.39 0.96
N ARG A 157 -0.58 -18.40 1.03
CA ARG A 157 -0.97 -19.80 1.25
C ARG A 157 -1.67 -19.97 2.58
N SER A 158 -1.12 -19.42 3.66
CA SER A 158 -1.72 -19.48 4.99
C SER A 158 -3.11 -18.87 5.01
N VAL A 159 -3.28 -17.71 4.36
CA VAL A 159 -4.59 -17.03 4.21
C VAL A 159 -5.56 -17.91 3.43
N THR A 160 -5.13 -18.47 2.31
CA THR A 160 -5.96 -19.32 1.44
C THR A 160 -6.46 -20.55 2.18
N ASP A 161 -5.60 -21.22 2.93
CA ASP A 161 -5.96 -22.41 3.72
C ASP A 161 -7.03 -22.10 4.77
N VAL A 162 -6.88 -20.96 5.46
CA VAL A 162 -7.87 -20.49 6.45
C VAL A 162 -9.20 -20.11 5.78
N LEU A 163 -9.16 -19.44 4.63
CA LEU A 163 -10.39 -19.08 3.90
C LEU A 163 -11.17 -20.31 3.43
N LYS A 164 -10.48 -21.37 3.01
CA LYS A 164 -11.09 -22.65 2.59
C LYS A 164 -11.61 -23.48 3.75
N ASN A 165 -11.12 -23.25 4.96
CA ASN A 165 -11.54 -24.06 6.12
C ASN A 165 -12.95 -23.66 6.57
N PRO A 166 -13.96 -24.58 6.54
CA PRO A 166 -15.32 -24.28 6.96
C PRO A 166 -15.48 -24.06 8.47
N ASP A 167 -14.55 -24.59 9.29
CA ASP A 167 -14.63 -24.51 10.74
C ASP A 167 -14.17 -23.14 11.29
N VAL A 168 -13.54 -22.33 10.46
CA VAL A 168 -13.10 -20.98 10.83
C VAL A 168 -14.22 -19.96 10.66
N GLY A 169 -14.52 -19.23 11.72
CA GLY A 169 -15.57 -18.20 11.72
C GLY A 169 -15.25 -17.00 10.81
N TYR A 170 -16.30 -16.31 10.37
CA TYR A 170 -16.18 -15.17 9.45
C TYR A 170 -15.34 -14.01 10.00
N GLU A 171 -15.30 -13.79 11.29
CA GLU A 171 -14.50 -12.73 11.91
C GLU A 171 -13.00 -13.03 11.75
N ALA A 172 -12.58 -14.25 12.05
CA ALA A 172 -11.19 -14.67 11.90
C ALA A 172 -10.74 -14.62 10.44
N LYS A 173 -11.55 -15.16 9.52
CA LYS A 173 -11.32 -15.05 8.06
C LYS A 173 -11.20 -13.59 7.62
N GLY A 174 -12.10 -12.72 8.12
CA GLY A 174 -12.13 -11.32 7.79
C GLY A 174 -10.91 -10.55 8.28
N ASN A 175 -10.40 -10.86 9.47
CA ASN A 175 -9.19 -10.25 10.01
C ASN A 175 -7.96 -10.69 9.21
N LEU A 176 -7.89 -11.98 8.87
CA LEU A 176 -6.76 -12.53 8.15
C LEU A 176 -6.69 -12.02 6.69
N ILE A 177 -7.80 -11.98 5.95
CA ILE A 177 -7.76 -11.47 4.57
C ILE A 177 -7.37 -9.99 4.51
N ARG A 178 -7.70 -9.20 5.54
CA ARG A 178 -7.32 -7.79 5.61
C ARG A 178 -5.84 -7.56 5.88
N SER A 179 -5.08 -8.57 6.30
CA SER A 179 -3.62 -8.46 6.38
C SER A 179 -2.96 -8.48 5.01
N VAL A 180 -3.61 -9.11 4.01
CA VAL A 180 -3.05 -9.28 2.66
C VAL A 180 -3.84 -8.57 1.55
N VAL A 181 -5.06 -8.09 1.83
CA VAL A 181 -5.90 -7.39 0.84
C VAL A 181 -6.40 -6.07 1.41
N GLU A 182 -6.13 -4.97 0.73
CA GLU A 182 -6.65 -3.66 1.09
C GLU A 182 -8.09 -3.47 0.62
N GLN A 183 -8.34 -3.78 -0.65
CA GLN A 183 -9.66 -3.71 -1.26
C GLN A 183 -9.77 -4.62 -2.48
N ILE A 184 -11.00 -4.93 -2.85
CA ILE A 184 -11.35 -5.70 -4.04
C ILE A 184 -12.36 -4.89 -4.83
N ILE A 185 -12.02 -4.48 -6.04
CA ILE A 185 -12.91 -3.69 -6.91
C ILE A 185 -13.67 -4.66 -7.81
N TYR A 186 -14.99 -4.66 -7.71
CA TYR A 186 -15.86 -5.48 -8.56
C TYR A 186 -16.45 -4.65 -9.70
N ASP A 187 -16.19 -5.08 -10.92
CA ASP A 187 -16.81 -4.56 -12.12
C ASP A 187 -17.89 -5.54 -12.63
N LYS A 188 -19.12 -5.08 -12.60
CA LYS A 188 -20.26 -5.90 -13.01
C LYS A 188 -20.33 -6.08 -14.53
N GLU A 189 -19.88 -5.13 -15.33
CA GLU A 189 -20.00 -5.18 -16.80
C GLU A 189 -19.07 -6.25 -17.35
N SER A 190 -17.84 -6.30 -16.88
CA SER A 190 -16.88 -7.34 -17.28
C SER A 190 -16.98 -8.62 -16.43
N GLY A 191 -17.67 -8.55 -15.28
CA GLY A 191 -17.71 -9.62 -14.28
C GLY A 191 -16.38 -9.86 -13.55
N LYS A 192 -15.40 -8.96 -13.72
CA LYS A 192 -14.04 -9.12 -13.18
C LYS A 192 -13.91 -8.50 -11.80
N MET A 193 -12.93 -9.00 -11.05
CA MET A 193 -12.46 -8.43 -9.80
C MET A 193 -11.00 -8.02 -9.95
N SER A 194 -10.66 -6.85 -9.43
CA SER A 194 -9.27 -6.39 -9.28
C SER A 194 -8.94 -6.37 -7.79
N PHE A 195 -7.75 -6.85 -7.44
CA PHE A 195 -7.31 -7.02 -6.06
C PHE A 195 -6.14 -6.09 -5.78
N ASP A 196 -6.26 -5.29 -4.74
CA ASP A 196 -5.16 -4.50 -4.21
C ASP A 196 -4.52 -5.29 -3.05
N ILE A 197 -3.44 -6.01 -3.38
CA ILE A 197 -2.68 -6.82 -2.41
C ILE A 197 -1.74 -5.92 -1.63
N ILE A 198 -1.70 -6.13 -0.32
CA ILE A 198 -0.78 -5.46 0.61
C ILE A 198 0.02 -6.50 1.36
N ILE A 199 1.29 -6.20 1.60
CA ILE A 199 2.18 -7.03 2.43
C ILE A 199 2.67 -6.15 3.57
N SER A 200 2.66 -6.70 4.79
CA SER A 200 3.03 -5.98 6.02
C SER A 200 4.43 -6.35 6.49
#